data_d390577f4ac393b9b6916d4f19fc35d0
#
_entry.id   d390577f4ac393b9b6916d4f19fc35d0
#
_cell.length_a   1.000
_cell.length_b   1.000
_cell.length_c   1.000
_cell.angle_alpha   90.00
_cell.angle_beta   90.00
_cell.angle_gamma   90.00
#
_symmetry.space_group_name_H-M   'P 1'
#
loop_
_entity.id
_entity.type
_entity.pdbx_description
1 polymer ?
#
loop_
_entity_poly.entity_id
_entity_poly.type
_entity_poly.pdbx_seq_one_letter_code
_entity_poly.pdbx_strand_id
1 'polypeptide(L)'
;VHVLHRKLSFFSVLVLTSSFFISIPAYTLDIKIDGVLDEEDWSTAREWTKYYESMPFSLAEPKHYQKVLIQEDEKGMYFALINEQPRESIRSNKHERDDEMGNADKAGLAIDFDGDGLAAYSFTVSAGGSISDGIYRNENEVNYDWDADWDSATHIEGDAWFIEMFIPWSIAPMKSREGDVRKVKLSFWRMVREEFRVNTSIKGNPRQEKFMSLFHDYEFKNYSVSKLDFFPFVNMTEDRILEDLDTKVGAEIFWKIDSGKQLNVALNPDFGQVESDELVVNFSSSETFYSDKRPFFSENHSLFDVKGYMFFYLINTRRIGAAPDYNCSKYSGIRQNACESSKVGISDIDYAVRYTQQDESLDFGFLGASEADSEFSQGRDFYAVRTRKNSENYSIGYLT
;
A
#
# COMPACT_ATOMS: atom_id res chain seq x y z
N VAL A 1 57.37 -8.48 53.46
CA VAL A 1 57.15 -8.30 52.02
C VAL A 1 55.82 -7.60 51.83
N HIS A 2 55.91 -6.27 51.66
CA HIS A 2 54.71 -5.39 51.31
C HIS A 2 54.55 -5.26 49.80
N VAL A 3 53.39 -5.59 49.28
CA VAL A 3 53.01 -5.30 47.89
C VAL A 3 52.06 -4.10 47.91
N LEU A 4 52.55 -3.01 47.34
CA LEU A 4 51.80 -1.77 47.12
C LEU A 4 50.84 -1.93 45.89
N HIS A 5 49.54 -1.87 46.11
CA HIS A 5 48.56 -1.70 45.01
C HIS A 5 48.44 -0.23 44.64
N ARG A 6 48.94 0.15 43.46
CA ARG A 6 48.66 1.43 42.82
C ARG A 6 47.33 1.36 42.11
N LYS A 7 46.33 2.12 42.57
CA LYS A 7 45.09 2.40 41.83
C LYS A 7 45.40 3.45 40.75
N LEU A 8 45.31 3.06 39.48
CA LEU A 8 45.21 4.03 38.38
C LEU A 8 43.78 4.51 38.27
N SER A 9 43.57 5.80 38.49
CA SER A 9 42.32 6.50 38.23
C SER A 9 42.33 6.96 36.77
N PHE A 10 41.45 6.36 35.94
CA PHE A 10 41.18 6.85 34.61
C PHE A 10 40.18 8.00 34.67
N PHE A 11 40.65 9.23 34.49
CA PHE A 11 39.78 10.38 34.20
C PHE A 11 39.41 10.35 32.70
N SER A 12 38.18 9.91 32.41
CA SER A 12 37.60 10.10 31.06
C SER A 12 37.11 11.51 30.94
N VAL A 13 37.81 12.34 30.15
CA VAL A 13 37.34 13.64 29.74
C VAL A 13 36.32 13.44 28.61
N LEU A 14 35.04 13.61 28.92
CA LEU A 14 33.97 13.64 27.95
C LEU A 14 33.98 14.99 27.24
N VAL A 15 34.55 15.06 26.05
CA VAL A 15 34.46 16.26 25.19
C VAL A 15 33.09 16.26 24.54
N LEU A 16 32.17 17.06 25.07
CA LEU A 16 30.89 17.36 24.42
C LEU A 16 31.19 18.32 23.24
N THR A 17 31.33 17.79 22.04
CA THR A 17 31.24 18.62 20.81
C THR A 17 29.75 18.89 20.55
N SER A 18 29.28 20.05 20.93
CA SER A 18 27.98 20.57 20.50
C SER A 18 28.06 20.91 19.02
N SER A 19 27.66 19.98 18.15
CA SER A 19 27.41 20.29 16.75
C SER A 19 26.17 21.17 16.67
N PHE A 20 26.36 22.44 16.40
CA PHE A 20 25.28 23.35 15.99
C PHE A 20 24.81 22.90 14.62
N PHE A 21 23.75 22.10 14.56
CA PHE A 21 22.99 21.92 13.34
C PHE A 21 22.21 23.22 13.09
N ILE A 22 22.66 24.01 12.13
CA ILE A 22 21.84 25.08 11.56
C ILE A 22 20.73 24.35 10.79
N SER A 23 19.56 24.16 11.40
CA SER A 23 18.36 23.77 10.70
C SER A 23 17.98 24.90 9.77
N ILE A 24 18.28 24.77 8.49
CA ILE A 24 17.61 25.57 7.47
C ILE A 24 16.14 25.18 7.57
N PRO A 25 15.20 26.11 7.82
CA PRO A 25 13.80 25.76 7.86
C PRO A 25 13.44 25.13 6.51
N ALA A 26 13.01 23.87 6.53
CA ALA A 26 12.45 23.24 5.36
C ALA A 26 11.19 24.05 4.99
N TYR A 27 11.10 24.48 3.75
CA TYR A 27 9.93 25.17 3.24
C TYR A 27 8.80 24.13 3.22
N THR A 28 7.84 24.28 4.10
CA THR A 28 6.58 23.51 4.12
C THR A 28 5.51 24.34 3.44
N LEU A 29 4.80 23.70 2.52
CA LEU A 29 3.65 24.29 1.85
C LEU A 29 2.52 24.52 2.87
N ASP A 30 1.78 25.62 2.73
CA ASP A 30 0.59 25.93 3.54
C ASP A 30 -0.69 25.63 2.74
N ILE A 31 -0.72 24.46 2.12
CA ILE A 31 -1.87 23.98 1.35
C ILE A 31 -2.78 23.20 2.29
N LYS A 32 -4.04 23.62 2.35
CA LYS A 32 -5.10 22.97 3.12
C LYS A 32 -6.00 22.17 2.16
N ILE A 33 -6.15 20.90 2.42
CA ILE A 33 -6.98 20.03 1.58
C ILE A 33 -8.46 20.24 1.91
N ASP A 34 -9.09 21.21 1.24
CA ASP A 34 -10.52 21.51 1.43
C ASP A 34 -11.30 21.65 0.10
N GLY A 35 -10.61 21.51 -1.02
CA GLY A 35 -11.17 21.55 -2.38
C GLY A 35 -11.22 22.95 -2.97
N VAL A 36 -10.75 23.98 -2.27
CA VAL A 36 -10.74 25.37 -2.71
C VAL A 36 -9.30 25.80 -2.98
N LEU A 37 -8.99 26.18 -4.22
CA LEU A 37 -7.62 26.50 -4.65
C LEU A 37 -7.31 27.99 -4.41
N ASP A 38 -7.33 28.45 -3.16
CA ASP A 38 -7.10 29.84 -2.78
C ASP A 38 -5.71 30.09 -2.13
N GLU A 39 -4.92 29.02 -1.88
CA GLU A 39 -3.58 29.18 -1.37
C GLU A 39 -2.58 29.71 -2.42
N GLU A 40 -1.71 30.63 -1.99
CA GLU A 40 -0.71 31.25 -2.84
C GLU A 40 0.26 30.23 -3.42
N ASP A 41 0.49 29.11 -2.73
CA ASP A 41 1.39 28.04 -3.14
C ASP A 41 0.99 27.40 -4.48
N TRP A 42 -0.29 27.38 -4.82
CA TRP A 42 -0.77 26.90 -6.13
C TRP A 42 -0.32 27.77 -7.31
N SER A 43 0.02 29.04 -7.06
CA SER A 43 0.48 29.97 -8.10
C SER A 43 1.83 29.58 -8.71
N THR A 44 2.65 28.83 -7.99
CA THR A 44 3.97 28.37 -8.41
C THR A 44 3.99 26.89 -8.81
N ALA A 45 2.82 26.24 -8.81
CA ALA A 45 2.70 24.82 -9.11
C ALA A 45 3.10 24.50 -10.57
N ARG A 46 3.66 23.32 -10.74
CA ARG A 46 3.86 22.75 -12.08
C ARG A 46 2.50 22.35 -12.66
N GLU A 47 2.28 22.57 -13.95
CA GLU A 47 0.99 22.34 -14.59
C GLU A 47 1.05 21.19 -15.60
N TRP A 48 -0.06 20.43 -15.67
CA TRP A 48 -0.31 19.49 -16.76
C TRP A 48 -1.68 19.77 -17.39
N THR A 49 -1.73 19.96 -18.71
CA THR A 49 -2.96 20.32 -19.44
C THR A 49 -3.22 19.45 -20.66
N LYS A 50 -2.30 18.52 -20.98
CA LYS A 50 -2.39 17.74 -22.21
C LYS A 50 -3.08 16.41 -21.98
N TYR A 51 -4.24 16.24 -22.59
CA TYR A 51 -5.06 15.04 -22.49
C TYR A 51 -5.51 14.54 -23.85
N TYR A 52 -5.88 13.27 -23.89
CA TYR A 52 -6.41 12.58 -25.05
C TYR A 52 -7.64 11.78 -24.66
N GLU A 53 -8.64 11.74 -25.54
CA GLU A 53 -9.82 10.89 -25.36
C GLU A 53 -9.41 9.41 -25.53
N SER A 54 -9.53 8.63 -24.44
CA SER A 54 -9.21 7.19 -24.44
C SER A 54 -10.46 6.30 -24.46
N MET A 55 -11.61 6.86 -24.10
CA MET A 55 -12.91 6.21 -24.25
C MET A 55 -13.97 7.25 -24.69
N PRO A 56 -14.58 7.09 -25.88
CA PRO A 56 -14.21 6.14 -26.94
C PRO A 56 -12.76 6.36 -27.39
N PHE A 57 -12.09 5.31 -27.85
CA PHE A 57 -10.68 5.42 -28.24
C PHE A 57 -10.52 6.19 -29.56
N SER A 58 -10.31 7.49 -29.45
CA SER A 58 -10.14 8.40 -30.61
C SER A 58 -8.77 9.08 -30.62
N LEU A 59 -8.14 9.24 -29.45
CA LEU A 59 -6.95 10.05 -29.21
C LEU A 59 -7.14 11.53 -29.63
N ALA A 60 -8.39 11.98 -29.77
CA ALA A 60 -8.71 13.36 -30.01
C ALA A 60 -8.50 14.23 -28.78
N GLU A 61 -8.49 15.55 -28.95
CA GLU A 61 -8.54 16.46 -27.81
C GLU A 61 -9.84 16.30 -27.04
N PRO A 62 -9.81 16.35 -25.68
CA PRO A 62 -10.99 16.28 -24.86
C PRO A 62 -11.99 17.40 -25.16
N LYS A 63 -13.29 17.10 -25.11
CA LYS A 63 -14.35 18.08 -25.19
C LYS A 63 -14.35 19.08 -24.03
N HIS A 64 -13.99 18.64 -22.86
CA HIS A 64 -13.98 19.42 -21.63
C HIS A 64 -12.53 19.62 -21.15
N TYR A 65 -12.21 20.85 -20.76
CA TYR A 65 -10.88 21.20 -20.28
C TYR A 65 -10.59 20.54 -18.95
N GLN A 66 -9.34 20.12 -18.78
CA GLN A 66 -8.81 19.57 -17.54
C GLN A 66 -7.39 20.07 -17.33
N LYS A 67 -7.07 20.43 -16.08
CA LYS A 67 -5.73 20.83 -15.67
C LYS A 67 -5.38 20.17 -14.35
N VAL A 68 -4.12 19.79 -14.17
CA VAL A 68 -3.55 19.36 -12.89
C VAL A 68 -2.44 20.32 -12.50
N LEU A 69 -2.48 20.75 -11.24
CA LEU A 69 -1.41 21.48 -10.57
C LEU A 69 -0.67 20.51 -9.66
N ILE A 70 0.67 20.61 -9.60
CA ILE A 70 1.54 19.68 -8.88
C ILE A 70 2.50 20.47 -8.03
N GLN A 71 2.49 20.20 -6.72
CA GLN A 71 3.42 20.75 -5.73
C GLN A 71 4.00 19.62 -4.87
N GLU A 72 5.10 19.91 -4.15
CA GLU A 72 5.74 18.97 -3.25
C GLU A 72 6.43 19.67 -2.08
N ASP A 73 6.47 19.00 -0.95
CA ASP A 73 7.33 19.36 0.17
C ASP A 73 7.91 18.10 0.84
N GLU A 74 8.52 18.23 2.01
CA GLU A 74 9.10 17.11 2.75
C GLU A 74 8.08 16.09 3.26
N LYS A 75 6.79 16.47 3.36
CA LYS A 75 5.71 15.60 3.82
C LYS A 75 5.15 14.73 2.72
N GLY A 76 5.00 15.29 1.50
CA GLY A 76 4.38 14.59 0.39
C GLY A 76 4.22 15.41 -0.87
N MET A 77 3.35 14.91 -1.73
CA MET A 77 2.95 15.53 -2.98
C MET A 77 1.54 16.07 -2.86
N TYR A 78 1.32 17.25 -3.43
CA TYR A 78 0.03 17.90 -3.49
C TYR A 78 -0.41 18.00 -4.95
N PHE A 79 -1.66 17.62 -5.22
CA PHE A 79 -2.26 17.69 -6.55
C PHE A 79 -3.57 18.42 -6.48
N ALA A 80 -3.76 19.40 -7.37
CA ALA A 80 -5.05 20.01 -7.59
C ALA A 80 -5.53 19.69 -9.01
N LEU A 81 -6.73 19.10 -9.14
CA LEU A 81 -7.34 18.75 -10.42
C LEU A 81 -8.51 19.70 -10.70
N ILE A 82 -8.42 20.45 -11.77
CA ILE A 82 -9.44 21.40 -12.21
C ILE A 82 -10.16 20.78 -13.40
N ASN A 83 -11.47 20.58 -13.29
CA ASN A 83 -12.27 19.84 -14.24
C ASN A 83 -13.44 20.72 -14.72
N GLU A 84 -13.29 21.36 -15.87
CA GLU A 84 -14.36 22.17 -16.47
C GLU A 84 -15.42 21.28 -17.12
N GLN A 85 -16.70 21.63 -16.90
CA GLN A 85 -17.86 20.91 -17.42
C GLN A 85 -19.13 21.72 -17.10
N PRO A 86 -20.13 21.78 -17.94
CA PRO A 86 -21.39 22.45 -17.63
C PRO A 86 -21.99 21.95 -16.31
N ARG A 87 -22.38 22.85 -15.42
CA ARG A 87 -22.85 22.55 -14.07
C ARG A 87 -23.93 21.47 -14.02
N GLU A 88 -24.89 21.54 -14.94
CA GLU A 88 -26.01 20.60 -15.03
C GLU A 88 -25.59 19.18 -15.42
N SER A 89 -24.41 19.02 -16.05
CA SER A 89 -23.88 17.71 -16.45
C SER A 89 -22.98 17.07 -15.39
N ILE A 90 -22.59 17.81 -14.33
CA ILE A 90 -21.75 17.28 -13.27
C ILE A 90 -22.53 16.26 -12.44
N ARG A 91 -22.02 15.01 -12.38
CA ARG A 91 -22.56 13.93 -11.57
C ARG A 91 -21.73 13.79 -10.30
N SER A 92 -22.31 14.22 -9.16
CA SER A 92 -21.63 14.27 -7.86
C SER A 92 -22.27 13.35 -6.82
N ASN A 93 -22.80 12.20 -7.23
CA ASN A 93 -23.37 11.23 -6.32
C ASN A 93 -22.27 10.64 -5.43
N LYS A 94 -22.56 10.50 -4.12
CA LYS A 94 -21.70 9.75 -3.22
C LYS A 94 -21.90 8.25 -3.43
N HIS A 95 -20.86 7.50 -3.31
CA HIS A 95 -20.84 6.03 -3.36
C HIS A 95 -19.83 5.51 -2.33
N GLU A 96 -19.82 4.22 -2.11
CA GLU A 96 -18.86 3.58 -1.20
C GLU A 96 -17.42 3.71 -1.74
N ARG A 97 -16.43 3.56 -0.86
CA ARG A 97 -15.03 3.49 -1.27
C ARG A 97 -14.86 2.35 -2.27
N ASP A 98 -14.00 2.52 -3.24
CA ASP A 98 -13.65 1.55 -4.29
C ASP A 98 -14.81 1.08 -5.19
N ASP A 99 -15.98 1.73 -5.09
CA ASP A 99 -17.05 1.52 -6.08
C ASP A 99 -16.70 2.17 -7.42
N GLU A 100 -16.04 1.40 -8.29
CA GLU A 100 -15.68 1.85 -9.64
C GLU A 100 -16.91 2.10 -10.53
N MET A 101 -18.02 1.44 -10.26
CA MET A 101 -19.24 1.55 -11.04
C MET A 101 -20.13 2.70 -10.59
N GLY A 102 -19.77 3.41 -9.51
CA GLY A 102 -20.49 4.54 -8.98
C GLY A 102 -20.89 5.57 -10.05
N ASN A 103 -22.11 6.08 -9.95
CA ASN A 103 -22.67 7.03 -10.93
C ASN A 103 -22.22 8.47 -10.62
N ALA A 104 -20.93 8.74 -10.74
CA ALA A 104 -20.34 10.07 -10.54
C ALA A 104 -19.25 10.36 -11.57
N ASP A 105 -18.98 11.64 -11.82
CA ASP A 105 -17.77 12.07 -12.48
C ASP A 105 -16.57 11.76 -11.58
N LYS A 106 -15.49 11.28 -12.16
CA LYS A 106 -14.29 10.87 -11.43
C LYS A 106 -13.06 11.45 -12.12
N ALA A 107 -12.07 11.80 -11.33
CA ALA A 107 -10.74 12.10 -11.84
C ALA A 107 -9.68 11.59 -10.86
N GLY A 108 -8.49 11.35 -11.36
CA GLY A 108 -7.44 10.80 -10.55
C GLY A 108 -6.10 10.78 -11.24
N LEU A 109 -5.18 10.15 -10.55
CA LEU A 109 -3.81 10.00 -11.01
C LEU A 109 -3.27 8.62 -10.63
N ALA A 110 -2.20 8.21 -11.29
CA ALA A 110 -1.41 7.07 -10.89
C ALA A 110 0.07 7.47 -10.81
N ILE A 111 0.76 6.95 -9.80
CA ILE A 111 2.15 7.25 -9.49
C ILE A 111 2.96 5.95 -9.49
N ASP A 112 3.92 5.84 -10.38
CA ASP A 112 5.00 4.87 -10.28
C ASP A 112 6.18 5.58 -9.58
N PHE A 113 6.34 5.33 -8.28
CA PHE A 113 7.31 5.99 -7.42
C PHE A 113 8.77 5.66 -7.77
N ASP A 114 8.98 4.54 -8.45
CA ASP A 114 10.30 4.09 -8.86
C ASP A 114 10.59 4.33 -10.34
N GLY A 115 9.55 4.67 -11.12
CA GLY A 115 9.68 4.96 -12.54
C GLY A 115 10.10 3.75 -13.40
N ASP A 116 9.96 2.54 -12.87
CA ASP A 116 10.43 1.30 -13.50
C ASP A 116 9.34 0.47 -14.19
N GLY A 117 8.06 0.88 -14.08
CA GLY A 117 6.93 0.21 -14.70
C GLY A 117 6.53 -1.11 -14.02
N LEU A 118 7.00 -1.40 -12.81
CA LEU A 118 6.69 -2.64 -12.09
C LEU A 118 5.46 -2.53 -11.20
N ALA A 119 5.27 -1.36 -10.58
CA ALA A 119 4.09 -1.06 -9.77
C ALA A 119 3.77 0.43 -9.84
N ALA A 120 2.48 0.77 -9.92
CA ALA A 120 2.02 2.14 -9.77
C ALA A 120 0.81 2.17 -8.83
N TYR A 121 0.65 3.28 -8.14
CA TYR A 121 -0.41 3.49 -7.15
C TYR A 121 -1.43 4.47 -7.71
N SER A 122 -2.68 4.04 -7.76
CA SER A 122 -3.80 4.81 -8.29
C SER A 122 -4.56 5.51 -7.18
N PHE A 123 -4.92 6.77 -7.40
CA PHE A 123 -5.70 7.59 -6.48
C PHE A 123 -6.80 8.27 -7.28
N THR A 124 -8.04 8.02 -6.90
CA THR A 124 -9.23 8.48 -7.61
C THR A 124 -10.18 9.18 -6.66
N VAL A 125 -10.74 10.30 -7.09
CA VAL A 125 -11.77 11.02 -6.35
C VAL A 125 -12.94 11.31 -7.27
N SER A 126 -14.16 11.09 -6.78
CA SER A 126 -15.38 11.49 -7.48
C SER A 126 -15.73 12.93 -7.19
N ALA A 127 -16.51 13.57 -8.08
CA ALA A 127 -17.04 14.91 -7.85
C ALA A 127 -17.92 15.00 -6.58
N GLY A 128 -18.38 13.88 -6.04
CA GLY A 128 -19.10 13.77 -4.76
C GLY A 128 -18.21 13.55 -3.56
N GLY A 129 -16.88 13.43 -3.73
CA GLY A 129 -15.93 13.23 -2.65
C GLY A 129 -15.73 11.76 -2.21
N SER A 130 -16.27 10.80 -2.97
CA SER A 130 -15.92 9.38 -2.73
C SER A 130 -14.56 9.07 -3.31
N ILE A 131 -13.76 8.29 -2.59
CA ILE A 131 -12.39 7.93 -2.95
C ILE A 131 -12.29 6.48 -3.39
N SER A 132 -11.28 6.19 -4.21
CA SER A 132 -10.86 4.84 -4.57
C SER A 132 -9.35 4.84 -4.78
N ASP A 133 -8.68 3.79 -4.30
CA ASP A 133 -7.26 3.61 -4.47
C ASP A 133 -6.93 2.16 -4.82
N GLY A 134 -5.75 1.94 -5.39
CA GLY A 134 -5.36 0.61 -5.82
C GLY A 134 -3.94 0.57 -6.35
N ILE A 135 -3.46 -0.64 -6.62
CA ILE A 135 -2.12 -0.87 -7.14
C ILE A 135 -2.21 -1.45 -8.54
N TYR A 136 -1.61 -0.75 -9.50
CA TYR A 136 -1.32 -1.31 -10.82
C TYR A 136 -0.17 -2.31 -10.73
N ARG A 137 -0.36 -3.47 -11.32
CA ARG A 137 0.65 -4.52 -11.49
C ARG A 137 0.63 -5.03 -12.91
N ASN A 138 1.72 -5.66 -13.34
CA ASN A 138 1.81 -6.25 -14.69
C ASN A 138 1.37 -5.26 -15.79
N GLU A 139 1.75 -3.99 -15.67
CA GLU A 139 1.47 -2.90 -16.59
C GLU A 139 0.03 -2.35 -16.56
N ASN A 140 -1.01 -3.17 -16.46
CA ASN A 140 -2.40 -2.73 -16.64
C ASN A 140 -3.44 -3.42 -15.75
N GLU A 141 -3.02 -4.28 -14.82
CA GLU A 141 -3.92 -4.91 -13.85
C GLU A 141 -4.00 -4.05 -12.59
N VAL A 142 -5.19 -3.64 -12.18
CA VAL A 142 -5.41 -2.90 -10.93
C VAL A 142 -5.98 -3.83 -9.88
N ASN A 143 -5.39 -3.79 -8.69
CA ASN A 143 -5.94 -4.41 -7.49
C ASN A 143 -6.41 -3.31 -6.53
N TYR A 144 -7.68 -3.31 -6.20
CA TYR A 144 -8.35 -2.35 -5.31
C TYR A 144 -8.48 -2.85 -3.85
N ASP A 145 -7.89 -4.00 -3.51
CA ASP A 145 -7.84 -4.49 -2.12
C ASP A 145 -6.83 -3.71 -1.24
N TRP A 146 -6.17 -2.70 -1.82
CA TRP A 146 -5.20 -1.88 -1.12
C TRP A 146 -5.83 -0.55 -0.72
N ASP A 147 -5.91 -0.32 0.58
CA ASP A 147 -6.37 0.91 1.19
C ASP A 147 -5.20 1.71 1.75
N ALA A 148 -5.09 2.97 1.37
CA ALA A 148 -4.04 3.86 1.82
C ALA A 148 -4.59 5.04 2.63
N ASP A 149 -3.72 5.64 3.42
CA ASP A 149 -4.01 6.84 4.22
C ASP A 149 -3.51 8.08 3.46
N TRP A 150 -4.44 8.76 2.80
CA TRP A 150 -4.21 9.99 2.03
C TRP A 150 -5.44 10.90 2.11
N ASP A 151 -5.21 12.19 1.94
CA ASP A 151 -6.25 13.18 2.06
C ASP A 151 -6.75 13.67 0.70
N SER A 152 -8.06 13.91 0.62
CA SER A 152 -8.65 14.57 -0.54
C SER A 152 -9.91 15.36 -0.17
N ALA A 153 -10.14 16.42 -0.92
CA ALA A 153 -11.36 17.20 -0.84
C ALA A 153 -11.83 17.63 -2.21
N THR A 154 -13.14 17.87 -2.35
CA THR A 154 -13.75 18.30 -3.61
C THR A 154 -14.63 19.49 -3.40
N HIS A 155 -14.63 20.41 -4.38
CA HIS A 155 -15.51 21.55 -4.43
C HIS A 155 -16.10 21.71 -5.83
N ILE A 156 -17.34 22.21 -5.92
CA ILE A 156 -18.00 22.47 -7.20
C ILE A 156 -18.39 23.94 -7.24
N GLU A 157 -17.84 24.68 -8.20
CA GLU A 157 -18.11 26.10 -8.37
C GLU A 157 -18.29 26.41 -9.87
N GLY A 158 -19.39 27.13 -10.19
CA GLY A 158 -19.71 27.46 -11.59
C GLY A 158 -19.79 26.22 -12.48
N ASP A 159 -19.15 26.30 -13.63
CA ASP A 159 -19.03 25.21 -14.62
C ASP A 159 -17.73 24.41 -14.44
N ALA A 160 -17.34 24.17 -13.19
CA ALA A 160 -16.17 23.37 -12.88
C ALA A 160 -16.33 22.62 -11.55
N TRP A 161 -15.53 21.57 -11.38
CA TRP A 161 -15.32 20.91 -10.10
C TRP A 161 -13.83 20.67 -9.88
N PHE A 162 -13.46 20.76 -8.64
CA PHE A 162 -12.08 20.79 -8.18
C PHE A 162 -11.82 19.62 -7.24
N ILE A 163 -10.61 19.10 -7.28
CA ILE A 163 -10.10 18.12 -6.32
C ILE A 163 -8.79 18.68 -5.80
N GLU A 164 -8.59 18.62 -4.50
CA GLU A 164 -7.27 18.67 -3.87
C GLU A 164 -6.94 17.31 -3.30
N MET A 165 -5.69 16.90 -3.44
CA MET A 165 -5.14 15.64 -2.89
C MET A 165 -3.81 15.90 -2.23
N PHE A 166 -3.61 15.30 -1.07
CA PHE A 166 -2.31 15.17 -0.42
C PHE A 166 -1.91 13.71 -0.35
N ILE A 167 -0.78 13.36 -0.94
CA ILE A 167 -0.24 12.00 -0.99
C ILE A 167 1.12 11.99 -0.27
N PRO A 168 1.19 11.44 0.96
CA PRO A 168 2.43 11.46 1.74
C PRO A 168 3.50 10.55 1.09
N TRP A 169 4.78 10.96 1.17
CA TRP A 169 5.88 10.12 0.68
C TRP A 169 5.95 8.74 1.35
N SER A 170 5.35 8.62 2.53
CA SER A 170 5.28 7.35 3.25
C SER A 170 4.24 6.37 2.71
N ILE A 171 3.40 6.76 1.75
CA ILE A 171 2.23 6.00 1.32
C ILE A 171 2.58 4.66 0.67
N ALA A 172 3.69 4.60 -0.04
CA ALA A 172 4.13 3.42 -0.76
C ALA A 172 5.59 3.06 -0.43
N PRO A 173 5.99 1.81 -0.58
CA PRO A 173 7.40 1.45 -0.60
C PRO A 173 8.05 2.05 -1.85
N MET A 174 9.24 2.60 -1.68
CA MET A 174 10.03 3.17 -2.76
C MET A 174 11.45 2.65 -2.66
N LYS A 175 12.14 2.47 -3.78
CA LYS A 175 13.57 2.12 -3.77
C LYS A 175 14.39 3.23 -3.12
N SER A 176 15.35 2.84 -2.29
CA SER A 176 16.37 3.79 -1.82
C SER A 176 17.19 4.27 -3.00
N ARG A 177 17.37 5.59 -3.11
CA ARG A 177 18.15 6.24 -4.19
C ARG A 177 19.11 7.23 -3.63
N GLU A 178 20.30 7.28 -4.22
CA GLU A 178 21.29 8.32 -3.94
C GLU A 178 20.99 9.58 -4.76
N GLY A 179 21.33 10.75 -4.20
CA GLY A 179 21.17 12.07 -4.85
C GLY A 179 19.89 12.80 -4.42
N ASP A 180 19.77 14.04 -4.89
CA ASP A 180 18.75 15.00 -4.46
C ASP A 180 17.45 14.91 -5.28
N VAL A 181 17.43 14.11 -6.34
CA VAL A 181 16.29 14.01 -7.28
C VAL A 181 15.78 12.57 -7.35
N ARG A 182 14.48 12.44 -7.19
CA ARG A 182 13.73 11.21 -7.43
C ARG A 182 12.96 11.30 -8.74
N LYS A 183 13.22 10.38 -9.64
CA LYS A 183 12.43 10.22 -10.87
C LYS A 183 11.26 9.29 -10.57
N VAL A 184 10.07 9.78 -10.86
CA VAL A 184 8.81 9.03 -10.78
C VAL A 184 8.10 9.11 -12.13
N LYS A 185 7.10 8.28 -12.34
CA LYS A 185 6.22 8.42 -13.51
C LYS A 185 4.80 8.69 -13.06
N LEU A 186 4.14 9.62 -13.74
CA LEU A 186 2.78 10.06 -13.44
C LEU A 186 1.86 9.83 -14.64
N SER A 187 0.62 9.52 -14.34
CA SER A 187 -0.49 9.52 -15.27
C SER A 187 -1.70 10.20 -14.65
N PHE A 188 -2.43 10.98 -15.42
CA PHE A 188 -3.65 11.65 -15.00
C PHE A 188 -4.81 11.22 -15.89
N TRP A 189 -6.02 11.13 -15.30
CA TRP A 189 -7.19 10.74 -16.03
C TRP A 189 -8.46 11.39 -15.47
N ARG A 190 -9.52 11.42 -16.27
CA ARG A 190 -10.83 11.91 -15.91
C ARG A 190 -11.92 11.12 -16.64
N MET A 191 -13.01 10.83 -15.94
CA MET A 191 -14.23 10.26 -16.49
C MET A 191 -15.36 11.29 -16.43
N VAL A 192 -15.95 11.60 -17.58
CA VAL A 192 -17.19 12.36 -17.70
C VAL A 192 -18.34 11.36 -17.78
N ARG A 193 -19.03 11.16 -16.66
CA ARG A 193 -19.96 10.06 -16.48
C ARG A 193 -21.18 10.15 -17.41
N GLU A 194 -21.74 11.33 -17.56
CA GLU A 194 -22.92 11.54 -18.41
C GLU A 194 -22.66 11.20 -19.87
N GLU A 195 -21.46 11.47 -20.35
CA GLU A 195 -21.07 11.25 -21.73
C GLU A 195 -20.36 9.90 -21.95
N PHE A 196 -20.10 9.13 -20.90
CA PHE A 196 -19.30 7.91 -20.92
C PHE A 196 -17.93 8.10 -21.59
N ARG A 197 -17.27 9.25 -21.31
CA ARG A 197 -15.97 9.60 -21.86
C ARG A 197 -14.89 9.47 -20.79
N VAL A 198 -13.75 8.94 -21.20
CA VAL A 198 -12.52 8.94 -20.39
C VAL A 198 -11.41 9.66 -21.14
N ASN A 199 -10.80 10.62 -20.50
CA ASN A 199 -9.63 11.34 -20.97
C ASN A 199 -8.43 10.93 -20.13
N THR A 200 -7.28 10.74 -20.78
CA THR A 200 -6.03 10.42 -20.11
C THR A 200 -4.91 11.34 -20.55
N SER A 201 -3.93 11.58 -19.68
CA SER A 201 -2.72 12.32 -20.06
C SER A 201 -1.85 11.54 -21.03
N ILE A 202 -2.05 10.22 -21.11
CA ILE A 202 -1.25 9.30 -21.91
C ILE A 202 -1.89 9.14 -23.30
N LYS A 203 -1.03 9.13 -24.31
CA LYS A 203 -1.45 8.79 -25.68
C LYS A 203 -1.49 7.27 -25.87
N GLY A 204 -2.47 6.61 -25.27
CA GLY A 204 -2.59 5.15 -25.30
C GLY A 204 -3.92 4.65 -24.75
N ASN A 205 -4.11 3.34 -24.83
CA ASN A 205 -5.27 2.66 -24.27
C ASN A 205 -4.91 2.05 -22.91
N PRO A 206 -5.66 2.30 -21.82
CA PRO A 206 -5.41 1.68 -20.51
C PRO A 206 -5.39 0.14 -20.52
N ARG A 207 -5.99 -0.48 -21.54
CA ARG A 207 -6.02 -1.95 -21.69
C ARG A 207 -4.86 -2.53 -22.49
N GLN A 208 -3.93 -1.70 -22.96
CA GLN A 208 -2.77 -2.21 -23.70
C GLN A 208 -1.74 -2.84 -22.78
N GLU A 209 -0.94 -3.79 -23.31
CA GLU A 209 0.01 -4.60 -22.55
C GLU A 209 1.08 -3.80 -21.81
N LYS A 210 1.45 -2.62 -22.29
CA LYS A 210 2.47 -1.74 -21.69
C LYS A 210 1.91 -0.38 -21.34
N PHE A 211 0.93 -0.33 -20.45
CA PHE A 211 0.25 0.91 -20.09
C PHE A 211 1.10 1.79 -19.15
N MET A 212 1.63 1.22 -18.04
CA MET A 212 2.46 1.99 -17.09
C MET A 212 3.75 2.50 -17.72
N SER A 213 4.30 1.76 -18.67
CA SER A 213 5.50 2.19 -19.43
C SER A 213 5.31 3.51 -20.18
N LEU A 214 4.06 3.93 -20.44
CA LEU A 214 3.72 5.19 -21.10
C LEU A 214 3.52 6.37 -20.14
N PHE A 215 3.59 6.15 -18.84
CA PHE A 215 3.47 7.22 -17.86
C PHE A 215 4.56 8.28 -18.08
N HIS A 216 4.27 9.51 -17.73
CA HIS A 216 5.15 10.65 -17.95
C HIS A 216 6.23 10.73 -16.88
N ASP A 217 7.47 10.95 -17.29
CA ASP A 217 8.58 11.17 -16.37
C ASP A 217 8.42 12.52 -15.64
N TYR A 218 8.55 12.46 -14.32
CA TYR A 218 8.58 13.62 -13.42
C TYR A 218 9.75 13.52 -12.48
N GLU A 219 10.32 14.69 -12.14
CA GLU A 219 11.40 14.80 -11.17
C GLU A 219 10.89 15.54 -9.93
N PHE A 220 11.04 14.91 -8.79
CA PHE A 220 10.77 15.45 -7.47
C PHE A 220 12.06 15.48 -6.65
N LYS A 221 12.10 16.27 -5.60
CA LYS A 221 13.18 16.20 -4.63
C LYS A 221 13.15 14.83 -3.92
N ASN A 222 14.31 14.26 -3.69
CA ASN A 222 14.44 12.96 -3.03
C ASN A 222 14.39 13.15 -1.51
N TYR A 223 13.19 13.02 -0.94
CA TYR A 223 12.97 13.09 0.50
C TYR A 223 13.18 11.71 1.13
N SER A 224 13.93 11.67 2.24
CA SER A 224 14.04 10.45 3.05
C SER A 224 12.94 10.45 4.09
N VAL A 225 12.13 9.41 4.08
CA VAL A 225 10.98 9.28 4.98
C VAL A 225 11.19 8.12 5.92
N SER A 226 11.10 8.40 7.22
CA SER A 226 11.04 7.38 8.26
C SER A 226 9.70 7.53 9.00
N LYS A 227 8.95 6.43 9.15
CA LYS A 227 7.68 6.41 9.86
C LYS A 227 7.58 5.15 10.72
N LEU A 228 7.16 5.32 11.96
CA LEU A 228 6.92 4.20 12.88
C LEU A 228 5.46 4.29 13.36
N ASP A 229 4.68 3.29 12.99
CA ASP A 229 3.31 3.11 13.47
C ASP A 229 3.28 1.92 14.43
N PHE A 230 2.63 2.11 15.59
CA PHE A 230 2.51 1.09 16.63
C PHE A 230 1.05 0.96 17.06
N PHE A 231 0.47 -0.21 16.87
CA PHE A 231 -0.92 -0.52 17.14
C PHE A 231 -1.04 -1.61 18.20
N PRO A 232 -1.04 -1.29 19.51
CA PRO A 232 -1.38 -2.25 20.55
C PRO A 232 -2.88 -2.45 20.57
N PHE A 233 -3.34 -3.68 20.82
CA PHE A 233 -4.76 -3.97 20.95
C PHE A 233 -5.07 -4.95 22.07
N VAL A 234 -6.30 -4.89 22.56
CA VAL A 234 -6.90 -5.87 23.47
C VAL A 234 -8.28 -6.19 22.87
N ASN A 235 -8.50 -7.46 22.56
CA ASN A 235 -9.79 -7.95 22.12
C ASN A 235 -10.41 -8.86 23.20
N MET A 236 -11.72 -8.74 23.40
CA MET A 236 -12.50 -9.58 24.32
C MET A 236 -13.68 -10.16 23.54
N THR A 237 -13.72 -11.48 23.43
CA THR A 237 -14.79 -12.21 22.74
C THR A 237 -15.56 -13.06 23.74
N GLU A 238 -16.86 -12.82 23.87
CA GLU A 238 -17.77 -13.61 24.70
C GLU A 238 -18.49 -14.65 23.83
N ASP A 239 -18.23 -15.93 24.05
CA ASP A 239 -19.04 -17.00 23.48
C ASP A 239 -20.22 -17.32 24.44
N ARG A 240 -21.41 -16.83 24.06
CA ARG A 240 -22.63 -17.02 24.87
C ARG A 240 -23.19 -18.43 24.86
N ILE A 241 -22.72 -19.29 23.95
CA ILE A 241 -23.15 -20.69 23.87
C ILE A 241 -22.31 -21.53 24.85
N LEU A 242 -21.01 -21.26 24.89
CA LEU A 242 -20.07 -21.95 25.77
C LEU A 242 -19.89 -21.26 27.12
N GLU A 243 -20.46 -20.04 27.30
CA GLU A 243 -20.29 -19.17 28.48
C GLU A 243 -18.81 -18.93 28.78
N ASP A 244 -18.00 -18.75 27.72
CA ASP A 244 -16.56 -18.54 27.81
C ASP A 244 -16.20 -17.12 27.36
N LEU A 245 -15.20 -16.53 28.04
CA LEU A 245 -14.67 -15.21 27.74
C LEU A 245 -13.20 -15.36 27.32
N ASP A 246 -12.95 -15.19 26.03
CA ASP A 246 -11.60 -15.15 25.50
C ASP A 246 -11.07 -13.71 25.47
N THR A 247 -9.83 -13.54 25.94
CA THR A 247 -9.15 -12.23 25.93
C THR A 247 -7.83 -12.36 25.20
N LYS A 248 -7.71 -11.67 24.08
CA LYS A 248 -6.51 -11.63 23.24
C LYS A 248 -5.83 -10.27 23.35
N VAL A 249 -4.54 -10.27 23.63
CA VAL A 249 -3.70 -9.07 23.69
C VAL A 249 -2.58 -9.21 22.67
N GLY A 250 -2.38 -8.20 21.85
CA GLY A 250 -1.35 -8.22 20.83
C GLY A 250 -0.89 -6.82 20.43
N ALA A 251 0.01 -6.76 19.47
CA ALA A 251 0.50 -5.51 18.91
C ALA A 251 0.99 -5.70 17.47
N GLU A 252 0.83 -4.67 16.67
CA GLU A 252 1.40 -4.57 15.34
C GLU A 252 2.33 -3.36 15.25
N ILE A 253 3.47 -3.54 14.60
CA ILE A 253 4.50 -2.52 14.40
C ILE A 253 4.78 -2.46 12.90
N PHE A 254 4.60 -1.27 12.30
CA PHE A 254 4.98 -0.98 10.94
C PHE A 254 6.06 0.10 10.96
N TRP A 255 7.28 -0.30 10.71
CA TRP A 255 8.42 0.62 10.74
C TRP A 255 9.04 0.78 9.37
N LYS A 256 8.76 1.90 8.74
CA LYS A 256 9.47 2.39 7.57
C LYS A 256 10.77 3.05 8.04
N ILE A 257 11.88 2.33 7.91
CA ILE A 257 13.20 2.79 8.39
C ILE A 257 13.72 3.91 7.50
N ASP A 258 13.59 3.73 6.21
CA ASP A 258 13.83 4.73 5.16
C ASP A 258 12.92 4.42 3.95
N SER A 259 13.09 5.15 2.86
CA SER A 259 12.25 4.96 1.66
C SER A 259 12.28 3.54 1.10
N GLY A 260 13.42 2.83 1.22
CA GLY A 260 13.62 1.49 0.66
C GLY A 260 13.60 0.36 1.68
N LYS A 261 13.52 0.65 2.99
CA LYS A 261 13.57 -0.38 4.05
C LYS A 261 12.38 -0.33 4.96
N GLN A 262 11.73 -1.47 5.13
CA GLN A 262 10.56 -1.61 5.99
C GLN A 262 10.65 -2.88 6.83
N LEU A 263 10.29 -2.76 8.11
CA LEU A 263 10.15 -3.86 9.06
C LEU A 263 8.73 -3.85 9.61
N ASN A 264 8.00 -4.92 9.41
CA ASN A 264 6.68 -5.13 10.00
C ASN A 264 6.76 -6.30 10.98
N VAL A 265 6.19 -6.14 12.16
CA VAL A 265 6.11 -7.17 13.19
C VAL A 265 4.69 -7.22 13.72
N ALA A 266 4.11 -8.41 13.75
CA ALA A 266 2.83 -8.67 14.40
C ALA A 266 3.06 -9.68 15.53
N LEU A 267 2.61 -9.35 16.72
CA LEU A 267 2.70 -10.17 17.92
C LEU A 267 1.31 -10.55 18.37
N ASN A 268 1.01 -11.84 18.42
CA ASN A 268 -0.30 -12.38 18.74
C ASN A 268 -1.43 -11.67 18.00
N PRO A 269 -1.33 -11.50 16.66
CA PRO A 269 -2.26 -10.69 15.89
C PRO A 269 -3.67 -11.28 15.93
N ASP A 270 -4.68 -10.40 15.90
CA ASP A 270 -6.08 -10.80 15.71
C ASP A 270 -6.53 -10.53 14.29
N PHE A 271 -6.41 -11.53 13.43
CA PHE A 271 -6.89 -11.45 12.05
C PHE A 271 -8.35 -11.87 11.88
N GLY A 272 -9.09 -12.08 12.97
CA GLY A 272 -10.51 -12.47 12.94
C GLY A 272 -11.45 -11.35 12.47
N GLN A 273 -11.00 -10.10 12.44
CA GLN A 273 -11.78 -8.93 12.03
C GLN A 273 -11.58 -8.56 10.54
N VAL A 274 -10.85 -9.36 9.78
CA VAL A 274 -10.67 -9.12 8.35
C VAL A 274 -11.98 -9.36 7.61
N GLU A 275 -12.27 -8.48 6.65
CA GLU A 275 -13.45 -8.61 5.80
C GLU A 275 -13.57 -10.02 5.19
N SER A 276 -14.78 -10.56 5.19
CA SER A 276 -15.03 -11.85 4.57
C SER A 276 -14.84 -11.77 3.06
N ASP A 277 -14.33 -12.87 2.48
CA ASP A 277 -14.18 -12.96 1.03
C ASP A 277 -15.55 -12.92 0.33
N GLU A 278 -15.56 -12.37 -0.88
CA GLU A 278 -16.70 -12.52 -1.76
C GLU A 278 -16.95 -13.98 -2.09
N LEU A 279 -18.24 -14.38 -2.10
CA LEU A 279 -18.62 -15.74 -2.43
C LEU A 279 -18.37 -16.01 -3.92
N VAL A 280 -17.30 -16.72 -4.23
CA VAL A 280 -17.02 -17.21 -5.59
C VAL A 280 -17.47 -18.67 -5.71
N VAL A 281 -18.46 -18.92 -6.56
CA VAL A 281 -18.88 -20.30 -6.87
C VAL A 281 -17.91 -20.88 -7.90
N ASN A 282 -17.00 -21.74 -7.44
CA ASN A 282 -16.00 -22.39 -8.28
C ASN A 282 -16.39 -23.85 -8.56
N PHE A 283 -16.71 -24.17 -9.82
CA PHE A 283 -17.01 -25.53 -10.28
C PHE A 283 -15.79 -26.25 -10.90
N SER A 284 -14.62 -25.61 -10.85
CA SER A 284 -13.40 -26.23 -11.38
C SER A 284 -12.70 -27.12 -10.34
N SER A 285 -11.80 -27.97 -10.79
CA SER A 285 -10.91 -28.74 -9.91
C SER A 285 -9.74 -27.94 -9.36
N SER A 286 -9.62 -26.67 -9.73
CA SER A 286 -8.58 -25.76 -9.26
C SER A 286 -9.04 -24.98 -8.06
N GLU A 287 -8.18 -24.84 -7.05
CA GLU A 287 -8.44 -24.00 -5.87
C GLU A 287 -8.62 -22.54 -6.29
N THR A 288 -9.63 -21.85 -5.77
CA THR A 288 -9.80 -20.41 -5.97
C THR A 288 -8.75 -19.69 -5.15
N PHE A 289 -7.97 -18.84 -5.79
CA PHE A 289 -6.99 -17.98 -5.11
C PHE A 289 -7.65 -16.66 -4.74
N TYR A 290 -7.62 -16.32 -3.46
CA TYR A 290 -8.02 -15.02 -2.93
C TYR A 290 -6.80 -14.23 -2.50
N SER A 291 -6.80 -12.92 -2.73
CA SER A 291 -5.80 -12.02 -2.18
C SER A 291 -5.89 -11.99 -0.64
N ASP A 292 -4.76 -11.72 0.01
CA ASP A 292 -4.75 -11.60 1.46
C ASP A 292 -5.13 -10.16 1.84
N LYS A 293 -6.27 -10.00 2.52
CA LYS A 293 -6.79 -8.70 2.98
C LYS A 293 -6.23 -8.25 4.33
N ARG A 294 -5.46 -9.12 5.01
CA ARG A 294 -4.84 -8.77 6.28
C ARG A 294 -3.73 -7.74 6.06
N PRO A 295 -3.77 -6.55 6.72
CA PRO A 295 -2.83 -5.45 6.46
C PRO A 295 -1.37 -5.87 6.52
N PHE A 296 -1.00 -6.68 7.50
CA PHE A 296 0.35 -7.20 7.63
C PHE A 296 0.86 -7.95 6.38
N PHE A 297 0.00 -8.71 5.70
CA PHE A 297 0.38 -9.51 4.53
C PHE A 297 0.11 -8.78 3.21
N SER A 298 -0.88 -7.89 3.13
CA SER A 298 -1.22 -7.16 1.89
C SER A 298 -0.26 -6.01 1.60
N GLU A 299 0.21 -5.34 2.63
CA GLU A 299 1.12 -4.21 2.49
C GLU A 299 2.47 -4.66 1.92
N ASN A 300 3.02 -3.93 0.95
CA ASN A 300 4.31 -4.22 0.32
C ASN A 300 4.49 -5.67 -0.19
N HIS A 301 3.40 -6.29 -0.64
CA HIS A 301 3.38 -7.69 -1.10
C HIS A 301 4.13 -7.90 -2.43
N SER A 302 4.38 -6.84 -3.20
CA SER A 302 4.94 -6.90 -4.57
C SER A 302 6.26 -7.67 -4.68
N LEU A 303 7.09 -7.63 -3.63
CA LEU A 303 8.36 -8.37 -3.63
C LEU A 303 8.16 -9.89 -3.54
N PHE A 304 7.12 -10.34 -2.81
CA PHE A 304 6.80 -11.75 -2.62
C PHE A 304 5.76 -12.28 -3.61
N ASP A 305 5.09 -11.39 -4.36
CA ASP A 305 4.11 -11.76 -5.38
C ASP A 305 4.81 -12.28 -6.64
N VAL A 306 5.16 -13.55 -6.62
CA VAL A 306 5.81 -14.23 -7.75
C VAL A 306 4.80 -15.16 -8.40
N LYS A 307 4.27 -14.72 -9.55
CA LYS A 307 3.40 -15.52 -10.39
C LYS A 307 4.23 -16.46 -11.26
N GLY A 308 3.90 -17.74 -11.21
CA GLY A 308 4.41 -18.74 -12.14
C GLY A 308 3.56 -18.83 -13.41
N TYR A 309 3.94 -19.73 -14.30
CA TYR A 309 3.15 -20.02 -15.50
C TYR A 309 1.74 -20.53 -15.14
N MET A 310 0.71 -20.10 -15.85
CA MET A 310 -0.70 -20.53 -15.66
C MET A 310 -1.31 -20.20 -14.27
N PHE A 311 -1.17 -18.97 -13.79
CA PHE A 311 -1.79 -18.50 -12.55
C PHE A 311 -1.31 -19.18 -11.25
N PHE A 312 -0.14 -19.80 -11.29
CA PHE A 312 0.45 -20.41 -10.12
C PHE A 312 1.18 -19.37 -9.26
N TYR A 313 0.75 -19.22 -8.00
CA TYR A 313 1.42 -18.36 -7.01
C TYR A 313 2.40 -19.20 -6.19
N LEU A 314 3.64 -18.73 -6.04
CA LEU A 314 4.67 -19.44 -5.29
C LEU A 314 4.52 -19.27 -3.77
N ILE A 315 3.96 -18.16 -3.33
CA ILE A 315 3.63 -17.90 -1.91
C ILE A 315 2.14 -17.64 -1.80
N ASN A 316 1.49 -18.34 -0.89
CA ASN A 316 0.11 -18.12 -0.49
C ASN A 316 0.07 -17.82 1.02
N THR A 317 0.10 -16.53 1.38
CA THR A 317 0.11 -16.08 2.77
C THR A 317 -1.17 -16.46 3.52
N ARG A 318 -2.29 -16.69 2.83
CA ARG A 318 -3.54 -17.18 3.45
C ARG A 318 -3.42 -18.57 4.07
N ARG A 319 -2.36 -19.32 3.76
CA ARG A 319 -2.05 -20.58 4.45
C ARG A 319 -1.56 -20.34 5.89
N ILE A 320 -1.06 -19.15 6.19
CA ILE A 320 -0.66 -18.75 7.54
C ILE A 320 -1.92 -18.39 8.32
N GLY A 321 -2.19 -19.10 9.42
CA GLY A 321 -3.42 -18.98 10.21
C GLY A 321 -4.61 -19.77 9.65
N ALA A 322 -4.40 -20.58 8.60
CA ALA A 322 -5.44 -21.50 8.12
C ALA A 322 -5.73 -22.62 9.12
N ALA A 323 -6.80 -23.41 8.87
CA ALA A 323 -7.18 -24.50 9.75
C ALA A 323 -5.99 -25.39 10.13
N PRO A 324 -5.82 -25.71 11.43
CA PRO A 324 -4.74 -26.58 11.91
C PRO A 324 -4.84 -28.00 11.34
N ASP A 325 -3.71 -28.68 11.26
CA ASP A 325 -3.66 -30.08 10.83
C ASP A 325 -3.93 -31.01 12.01
N TYR A 326 -5.15 -31.54 12.08
CA TYR A 326 -5.56 -32.52 13.10
C TYR A 326 -5.37 -33.95 12.62
N ASN A 327 -4.76 -34.77 13.46
CA ASN A 327 -4.68 -36.21 13.21
C ASN A 327 -5.37 -36.99 14.35
N CYS A 328 -6.69 -36.87 14.46
CA CYS A 328 -7.48 -37.48 15.51
C CYS A 328 -7.49 -39.01 15.45
N SER A 329 -7.17 -39.60 14.27
CA SER A 329 -7.09 -41.08 14.13
C SER A 329 -5.91 -41.70 14.91
N LYS A 330 -4.95 -40.91 15.39
CA LYS A 330 -3.89 -41.38 16.32
C LYS A 330 -4.39 -41.70 17.72
N TYR A 331 -5.57 -41.22 18.08
CA TYR A 331 -6.18 -41.41 19.39
C TYR A 331 -7.32 -42.43 19.32
N SER A 332 -7.80 -42.88 20.49
CA SER A 332 -8.94 -43.80 20.60
C SER A 332 -9.86 -43.39 21.74
N GLY A 333 -11.15 -43.77 21.61
CA GLY A 333 -12.14 -43.53 22.66
C GLY A 333 -12.39 -42.05 22.97
N ILE A 334 -12.43 -41.70 24.24
CA ILE A 334 -12.75 -40.35 24.73
C ILE A 334 -11.77 -39.29 24.15
N ARG A 335 -10.49 -39.62 24.02
CA ARG A 335 -9.47 -38.68 23.54
C ARG A 335 -9.63 -38.42 22.02
N GLN A 336 -10.09 -39.40 21.27
CA GLN A 336 -10.43 -39.21 19.85
C GLN A 336 -11.62 -38.27 19.71
N ASN A 337 -12.67 -38.48 20.51
CA ASN A 337 -13.86 -37.62 20.50
C ASN A 337 -13.49 -36.19 20.93
N ALA A 338 -12.65 -36.01 21.94
CA ALA A 338 -12.14 -34.70 22.36
C ALA A 338 -11.39 -34.00 21.22
N CYS A 339 -10.52 -34.71 20.50
CA CYS A 339 -9.81 -34.16 19.33
C CYS A 339 -10.78 -33.74 18.21
N GLU A 340 -11.79 -34.57 17.90
CA GLU A 340 -12.79 -34.25 16.87
C GLU A 340 -13.64 -33.02 17.24
N SER A 341 -13.97 -32.86 18.53
CA SER A 341 -14.74 -31.71 19.01
C SER A 341 -13.94 -30.44 19.18
N SER A 342 -12.59 -30.51 19.25
CA SER A 342 -11.70 -29.35 19.39
C SER A 342 -11.25 -28.76 18.06
N LYS A 343 -11.70 -29.29 16.92
CA LYS A 343 -11.32 -28.78 15.61
C LYS A 343 -11.82 -27.35 15.41
N VAL A 344 -10.90 -26.46 15.12
CA VAL A 344 -11.17 -25.06 14.76
C VAL A 344 -10.85 -24.80 13.29
N GLY A 345 -11.48 -23.80 12.72
CA GLY A 345 -11.30 -23.43 11.30
C GLY A 345 -10.07 -22.55 11.03
N ILE A 346 -9.47 -22.00 12.08
CA ILE A 346 -8.31 -21.09 12.00
C ILE A 346 -7.30 -21.45 13.07
N SER A 347 -6.00 -21.23 12.79
CA SER A 347 -4.91 -21.29 13.76
C SER A 347 -4.60 -19.89 14.28
N ASP A 348 -4.34 -19.77 15.58
CA ASP A 348 -3.76 -18.56 16.13
C ASP A 348 -2.33 -18.41 15.65
N ILE A 349 -1.90 -17.16 15.46
CA ILE A 349 -0.53 -16.80 15.07
C ILE A 349 0.14 -16.17 16.27
N ASP A 350 1.25 -16.76 16.74
CA ASP A 350 2.02 -16.21 17.84
C ASP A 350 2.76 -14.95 17.44
N TYR A 351 3.41 -15.00 16.28
CA TYR A 351 4.08 -13.83 15.69
C TYR A 351 4.23 -13.97 14.18
N ALA A 352 4.33 -12.81 13.54
CA ALA A 352 4.76 -12.70 12.16
C ALA A 352 5.76 -11.54 12.01
N VAL A 353 6.78 -11.72 11.18
CA VAL A 353 7.81 -10.73 10.90
C VAL A 353 8.02 -10.64 9.41
N ARG A 354 8.06 -9.42 8.87
CA ARG A 354 8.41 -9.16 7.49
C ARG A 354 9.43 -8.03 7.42
N TYR A 355 10.53 -8.27 6.74
CA TYR A 355 11.52 -7.25 6.40
C TYR A 355 11.65 -7.17 4.91
N THR A 356 11.65 -5.96 4.37
CA THR A 356 11.91 -5.70 2.94
C THR A 356 12.95 -4.59 2.81
N GLN A 357 13.84 -4.77 1.86
CA GLN A 357 14.80 -3.76 1.41
C GLN A 357 14.78 -3.73 -0.10
N GLN A 358 14.61 -2.55 -0.67
CA GLN A 358 14.57 -2.33 -2.11
C GLN A 358 15.54 -1.20 -2.48
N ASP A 359 16.53 -1.56 -3.29
CA ASP A 359 17.54 -0.65 -3.83
C ASP A 359 17.48 -0.69 -5.36
N GLU A 360 18.19 0.20 -6.04
CA GLU A 360 18.23 0.22 -7.51
C GLU A 360 18.73 -1.10 -8.11
N SER A 361 19.68 -1.77 -7.44
CA SER A 361 20.35 -2.97 -7.97
C SER A 361 19.91 -4.27 -7.31
N LEU A 362 19.47 -4.23 -6.06
CA LEU A 362 19.18 -5.44 -5.27
C LEU A 362 17.98 -5.22 -4.37
N ASP A 363 17.00 -6.11 -4.50
CA ASP A 363 15.91 -6.21 -3.55
C ASP A 363 16.10 -7.45 -2.68
N PHE A 364 15.78 -7.31 -1.39
CA PHE A 364 15.81 -8.38 -0.42
C PHE A 364 14.50 -8.37 0.39
N GLY A 365 13.95 -9.56 0.63
CA GLY A 365 12.79 -9.75 1.49
C GLY A 365 12.93 -11.00 2.36
N PHE A 366 12.47 -10.87 3.59
CA PHE A 366 12.28 -11.95 4.53
C PHE A 366 10.85 -11.90 5.08
N LEU A 367 10.19 -13.05 5.12
CA LEU A 367 8.91 -13.26 5.75
C LEU A 367 9.02 -14.47 6.67
N GLY A 368 8.59 -14.34 7.92
CA GLY A 368 8.49 -15.43 8.88
C GLY A 368 7.20 -15.33 9.67
N ALA A 369 6.57 -16.45 9.98
CA ALA A 369 5.41 -16.52 10.86
C ALA A 369 5.38 -17.85 11.60
N SER A 370 4.85 -17.85 12.81
CA SER A 370 4.69 -19.04 13.65
C SER A 370 3.25 -19.11 14.15
N GLU A 371 2.65 -20.27 14.01
CA GLU A 371 1.33 -20.58 14.55
C GLU A 371 1.45 -21.19 15.94
N ALA A 372 0.46 -20.91 16.79
CA ALA A 372 0.39 -21.46 18.15
C ALA A 372 0.14 -22.96 18.14
N ASP A 373 0.76 -23.66 19.10
CA ASP A 373 0.45 -25.06 19.41
C ASP A 373 -0.94 -25.18 20.09
N SER A 374 -1.66 -26.24 19.79
CA SER A 374 -2.87 -26.62 20.52
C SER A 374 -2.76 -28.03 21.08
N GLU A 375 -3.72 -28.47 21.90
CA GLU A 375 -3.67 -29.81 22.53
C GLU A 375 -3.58 -30.95 21.51
N PHE A 376 -4.20 -30.77 20.32
CA PHE A 376 -4.33 -31.82 19.30
C PHE A 376 -3.69 -31.47 17.96
N SER A 377 -3.07 -30.29 17.83
CA SER A 377 -2.38 -29.85 16.63
C SER A 377 -1.10 -29.11 17.02
N GLN A 378 -0.03 -29.37 16.30
CA GLN A 378 1.19 -28.57 16.38
C GLN A 378 1.06 -27.38 15.43
N GLY A 379 1.48 -26.21 15.91
CA GLY A 379 1.61 -25.02 15.08
C GLY A 379 2.60 -25.23 13.92
N ARG A 380 2.45 -24.43 12.88
CA ARG A 380 3.31 -24.47 11.71
C ARG A 380 4.19 -23.23 11.67
N ASP A 381 5.44 -23.42 11.25
CA ASP A 381 6.35 -22.32 10.98
C ASP A 381 6.47 -22.09 9.48
N PHE A 382 6.41 -20.82 9.09
CA PHE A 382 6.49 -20.39 7.70
C PHE A 382 7.67 -19.44 7.54
N TYR A 383 8.50 -19.69 6.53
CA TYR A 383 9.62 -18.82 6.19
C TYR A 383 9.71 -18.65 4.68
N ALA A 384 9.96 -17.42 4.26
CA ALA A 384 10.27 -17.13 2.87
C ALA A 384 11.40 -16.10 2.79
N VAL A 385 12.33 -16.32 1.88
CA VAL A 385 13.41 -15.39 1.55
C VAL A 385 13.35 -15.09 0.08
N ARG A 386 13.30 -13.82 -0.26
CA ARG A 386 13.30 -13.32 -1.64
C ARG A 386 14.51 -12.44 -1.86
N THR A 387 15.25 -12.71 -2.93
CA THR A 387 16.26 -11.78 -3.47
C THR A 387 15.98 -11.54 -4.95
N ARG A 388 16.15 -10.29 -5.40
CA ARG A 388 16.01 -9.93 -6.81
C ARG A 388 17.09 -8.93 -7.18
N LYS A 389 17.96 -9.32 -8.13
CA LYS A 389 18.95 -8.43 -8.72
C LYS A 389 18.34 -7.76 -9.95
N ASN A 390 18.32 -6.45 -9.96
CA ASN A 390 17.80 -5.63 -11.04
C ASN A 390 18.94 -5.13 -11.93
N SER A 391 18.68 -5.04 -13.23
CA SER A 391 19.55 -4.45 -14.24
C SER A 391 18.67 -3.72 -15.26
N GLU A 392 19.23 -2.85 -16.09
CA GLU A 392 18.48 -2.04 -17.07
C GLU A 392 17.54 -2.86 -17.97
N ASN A 393 17.94 -4.08 -18.35
CA ASN A 393 17.23 -4.90 -19.34
C ASN A 393 16.64 -6.19 -18.79
N TYR A 394 16.96 -6.58 -17.54
CA TYR A 394 16.45 -7.80 -16.93
C TYR A 394 16.51 -7.76 -15.41
N SER A 395 15.69 -8.56 -14.76
CA SER A 395 15.85 -8.87 -13.34
C SER A 395 15.90 -10.37 -13.11
N ILE A 396 16.77 -10.82 -12.21
CA ILE A 396 16.91 -12.21 -11.80
C ILE A 396 16.61 -12.29 -10.31
N GLY A 397 15.70 -13.19 -9.96
CA GLY A 397 15.29 -13.38 -8.57
C GLY A 397 15.38 -14.83 -8.12
N TYR A 398 15.59 -14.99 -6.81
CA TYR A 398 15.53 -16.26 -6.08
C TYR A 398 14.48 -16.14 -4.99
N LEU A 399 13.68 -17.20 -4.81
CA LEU A 399 12.67 -17.33 -3.78
C LEU A 399 12.77 -18.74 -3.18
N THR A 400 12.81 -18.83 -1.87
CA THR A 400 12.78 -20.08 -1.11
C THR A 400 11.91 -19.93 0.12
#